data_6dddccc675d08d93cf337bcd56972ce2
#
_entry.id   6dddccc675d08d93cf337bcd56972ce2
#
_cell.length_a   1.000
_cell.length_b   1.000
_cell.length_c   1.000
_cell.angle_alpha   90.00
_cell.angle_beta   90.00
_cell.angle_gamma   90.00
#
_symmetry.space_group_name_H-M   'P 1'
#
loop_
_entity.id
_entity.type
_entity.pdbx_description
1 polymer ?
#
loop_
_entity_poly.entity_id
_entity_poly.type
_entity_poly.pdbx_seq_one_letter_code
_entity_poly.pdbx_strand_id
1 'polypeptide(L)'
;MRILVYGDSNSWGYLDDGSGRRYENRWPVVMANALTSHGTAVELVEECLPGRTTSTDDAESPNGDPALLNGTGPLAAILLSQQPLDHIILMLGTNDMKVRFGRDAAAITAGVMQLAAIIKATPAGHGGWDGTEPAPLTVICPPELGARADDPTWIRHDEWRGGREVSQELPAVLGPACAKAGIGFVDGNEYASSSGLDPIHWTAATHEAFGAAIAARLASRLKSASRRGTA
;
A
#
# COMPACT_ATOMS: atom_id res chain seq x y z
N MET A 1 -11.40 15.85 4.42
CA MET A 1 -10.19 15.10 4.79
C MET A 1 -9.48 14.70 3.52
N ARG A 2 -8.18 15.01 3.39
CA ARG A 2 -7.35 14.66 2.23
C ARG A 2 -6.47 13.46 2.55
N ILE A 3 -6.70 12.34 1.85
CA ILE A 3 -6.01 11.06 2.06
C ILE A 3 -5.16 10.73 0.85
N LEU A 4 -3.87 10.49 1.09
CA LEU A 4 -2.97 9.98 0.05
C LEU A 4 -2.80 8.46 0.22
N VAL A 5 -3.00 7.73 -0.87
CA VAL A 5 -2.69 6.29 -0.97
C VAL A 5 -1.44 6.13 -1.83
N TYR A 6 -0.37 5.58 -1.23
CA TYR A 6 0.87 5.26 -1.91
C TYR A 6 1.00 3.75 -2.04
N GLY A 7 0.96 3.25 -3.28
CA GLY A 7 0.84 1.82 -3.52
C GLY A 7 1.32 1.36 -4.90
N ASP A 8 1.03 0.09 -5.17
CA ASP A 8 1.35 -0.61 -6.41
C ASP A 8 0.10 -0.91 -7.27
N SER A 9 0.15 -1.99 -8.07
CA SER A 9 -0.94 -2.42 -8.95
C SER A 9 -2.23 -2.74 -8.21
N ASN A 10 -2.17 -3.33 -7.02
CA ASN A 10 -3.36 -3.63 -6.22
C ASN A 10 -4.06 -2.36 -5.70
N SER A 11 -3.31 -1.29 -5.43
CA SER A 11 -3.89 0.01 -5.10
C SER A 11 -4.31 0.81 -6.34
N TRP A 12 -3.61 0.64 -7.46
CA TRP A 12 -3.96 1.23 -8.74
C TRP A 12 -5.29 0.69 -9.28
N GLY A 13 -5.64 -0.54 -8.92
CA GLY A 13 -6.87 -1.22 -9.35
C GLY A 13 -6.66 -2.13 -10.56
N TYR A 14 -5.52 -2.81 -10.65
CA TYR A 14 -5.30 -3.86 -11.63
C TYR A 14 -6.18 -5.07 -11.29
N LEU A 15 -6.95 -5.56 -12.27
CA LEU A 15 -7.79 -6.74 -12.07
C LEU A 15 -7.05 -8.03 -12.43
N ASP A 16 -7.50 -9.11 -11.84
CA ASP A 16 -7.00 -10.47 -12.04
C ASP A 16 -7.35 -11.08 -13.41
N ASP A 17 -8.14 -10.38 -14.22
CA ASP A 17 -8.64 -10.85 -15.53
C ASP A 17 -7.62 -10.70 -16.68
N GLY A 18 -6.43 -10.19 -16.39
CA GLY A 18 -5.37 -9.97 -17.37
C GLY A 18 -5.66 -8.87 -18.40
N SER A 19 -6.74 -8.12 -18.25
CA SER A 19 -7.13 -7.06 -19.21
C SER A 19 -6.19 -5.86 -19.20
N GLY A 20 -5.40 -5.68 -18.14
CA GLY A 20 -4.57 -4.50 -17.93
C GLY A 20 -5.35 -3.20 -17.67
N ARG A 21 -6.68 -3.31 -17.52
CA ARG A 21 -7.55 -2.14 -17.28
C ARG A 21 -7.55 -1.78 -15.80
N ARG A 22 -7.64 -0.48 -15.55
CA ARG A 22 -7.84 0.06 -14.21
C ARG A 22 -9.29 -0.08 -13.79
N TYR A 23 -9.54 -0.73 -12.64
CA TYR A 23 -10.89 -0.89 -12.11
C TYR A 23 -11.39 0.42 -11.48
N GLU A 24 -12.60 0.84 -11.86
CA GLU A 24 -13.17 2.10 -11.37
C GLU A 24 -13.43 2.06 -9.86
N ASN A 25 -14.05 0.98 -9.35
CA ASN A 25 -14.33 0.79 -7.92
C ASN A 25 -13.17 0.08 -7.20
N ARG A 26 -11.92 0.46 -7.52
CA ARG A 26 -10.75 -0.02 -6.79
C ARG A 26 -10.81 0.39 -5.31
N TRP A 27 -10.15 -0.36 -4.45
CA TRP A 27 -10.28 -0.22 -3.02
C TRP A 27 -10.06 1.21 -2.47
N PRO A 28 -9.15 2.07 -2.99
CA PRO A 28 -9.01 3.43 -2.48
C PRO A 28 -10.27 4.28 -2.74
N VAL A 29 -10.88 4.10 -3.91
CA VAL A 29 -12.12 4.81 -4.28
C VAL A 29 -13.29 4.34 -3.41
N VAL A 30 -13.43 3.02 -3.23
CA VAL A 30 -14.48 2.45 -2.36
C VAL A 30 -14.32 2.95 -0.92
N MET A 31 -13.09 2.96 -0.40
CA MET A 31 -12.78 3.49 0.93
C MET A 31 -13.20 4.96 1.06
N ALA A 32 -12.82 5.82 0.11
CA ALA A 32 -13.14 7.23 0.14
C ALA A 32 -14.65 7.49 0.09
N ASN A 33 -15.37 6.75 -0.78
CA ASN A 33 -16.82 6.83 -0.91
C ASN A 33 -17.53 6.38 0.38
N ALA A 34 -17.07 5.29 1.00
CA ALA A 34 -17.63 4.79 2.25
C ALA A 34 -17.41 5.79 3.40
N LEU A 35 -16.23 6.38 3.54
CA LEU A 35 -15.96 7.42 4.53
C LEU A 35 -16.85 8.64 4.31
N THR A 36 -17.04 9.06 3.06
CA THR A 36 -17.91 10.19 2.70
C THR A 36 -19.36 9.91 3.05
N SER A 37 -19.84 8.71 2.79
CA SER A 37 -21.20 8.28 3.15
C SER A 37 -21.44 8.25 4.67
N HIS A 38 -20.38 8.12 5.46
CA HIS A 38 -20.43 8.21 6.93
C HIS A 38 -20.19 9.64 7.47
N GLY A 39 -20.28 10.66 6.61
CA GLY A 39 -20.22 12.07 7.00
C GLY A 39 -18.82 12.69 7.00
N THR A 40 -17.80 11.99 6.50
CA THR A 40 -16.43 12.53 6.37
C THR A 40 -16.14 12.79 4.89
N ALA A 41 -16.30 14.02 4.41
CA ALA A 41 -15.91 14.36 3.04
C ALA A 41 -14.42 14.04 2.80
N VAL A 42 -14.13 13.18 1.81
CA VAL A 42 -12.79 12.73 1.48
C VAL A 42 -12.37 13.21 0.10
N GLU A 43 -11.22 13.89 0.05
CA GLU A 43 -10.44 14.10 -1.17
C GLU A 43 -9.36 13.00 -1.25
N LEU A 44 -9.49 12.12 -2.23
CA LEU A 44 -8.56 11.00 -2.41
C LEU A 44 -7.45 11.40 -3.38
N VAL A 45 -6.20 11.22 -2.95
CA VAL A 45 -5.00 11.35 -3.79
C VAL A 45 -4.41 9.96 -3.99
N GLU A 46 -4.32 9.52 -5.23
CA GLU A 46 -3.81 8.20 -5.57
C GLU A 46 -2.46 8.30 -6.27
N GLU A 47 -1.43 7.90 -5.56
CA GLU A 47 -0.05 7.79 -6.05
C GLU A 47 0.34 6.31 -6.15
N CYS A 48 -0.42 5.58 -6.98
CA CYS A 48 -0.32 4.14 -7.14
C CYS A 48 0.27 3.80 -8.50
N LEU A 49 1.39 3.07 -8.53
CA LEU A 49 2.09 2.72 -9.75
C LEU A 49 2.27 1.19 -9.84
N PRO A 50 1.66 0.52 -10.86
CA PRO A 50 1.90 -0.91 -11.07
C PRO A 50 3.37 -1.25 -11.16
N GLY A 51 3.79 -2.30 -10.44
CA GLY A 51 5.20 -2.72 -10.41
C GLY A 51 6.04 -2.04 -9.33
N ARG A 52 5.54 -1.01 -8.64
CA ARG A 52 6.33 -0.29 -7.62
C ARG A 52 6.82 -1.21 -6.52
N THR A 53 8.13 -1.13 -6.26
CA THR A 53 8.81 -1.78 -5.13
C THR A 53 8.84 -0.84 -3.92
N THR A 54 9.26 -1.36 -2.77
CA THR A 54 9.48 -0.50 -1.60
C THR A 54 10.68 0.43 -1.78
N SER A 55 11.87 -0.14 -2.06
CA SER A 55 13.13 0.61 -2.07
C SER A 55 14.18 0.00 -3.00
N THR A 56 13.76 -0.77 -4.00
CA THR A 56 14.66 -1.50 -4.89
C THR A 56 14.45 -1.05 -6.32
N ASP A 57 15.53 -0.74 -7.02
CA ASP A 57 15.51 -0.46 -8.44
C ASP A 57 15.16 -1.72 -9.24
N ASP A 58 14.45 -1.56 -10.35
CA ASP A 58 14.05 -2.67 -11.23
C ASP A 58 14.69 -2.51 -12.60
N ALA A 59 15.69 -3.33 -12.91
CA ALA A 59 16.36 -3.32 -14.21
C ALA A 59 15.42 -3.68 -15.38
N GLU A 60 14.26 -4.30 -15.08
CA GLU A 60 13.21 -4.62 -16.05
C GLU A 60 12.11 -3.55 -16.11
N SER A 61 12.40 -2.34 -15.64
CA SER A 61 11.46 -1.23 -15.67
C SER A 61 11.00 -0.91 -17.11
N PRO A 62 9.70 -0.63 -17.32
CA PRO A 62 9.12 -0.49 -18.66
C PRO A 62 9.73 0.59 -19.54
N ASN A 63 10.31 1.62 -18.95
CA ASN A 63 10.93 2.75 -19.70
C ASN A 63 12.46 2.66 -19.73
N GLY A 64 13.06 1.57 -19.19
CA GLY A 64 14.50 1.40 -19.14
C GLY A 64 15.21 2.19 -18.03
N ASP A 65 14.47 2.94 -17.20
CA ASP A 65 15.00 3.57 -15.99
C ASP A 65 14.80 2.66 -14.78
N PRO A 66 15.84 2.04 -14.22
CA PRO A 66 15.71 1.14 -13.07
C PRO A 66 15.07 1.80 -11.85
N ALA A 67 15.26 3.11 -11.66
CA ALA A 67 14.74 3.84 -10.52
C ALA A 67 13.25 4.17 -10.63
N LEU A 68 12.63 4.05 -11.80
CA LEU A 68 11.22 4.40 -12.02
C LEU A 68 10.28 3.74 -11.02
N LEU A 69 10.50 2.45 -10.75
CA LEU A 69 9.63 1.66 -9.90
C LEU A 69 10.06 1.66 -8.42
N ASN A 70 11.19 2.30 -8.08
CA ASN A 70 11.63 2.44 -6.70
C ASN A 70 10.77 3.47 -5.94
N GLY A 71 10.07 3.01 -4.91
CA GLY A 71 9.13 3.83 -4.15
C GLY A 71 9.78 4.98 -3.36
N THR A 72 11.09 4.93 -3.09
CA THR A 72 11.75 5.96 -2.26
C THR A 72 12.00 7.26 -3.02
N GLY A 73 12.35 7.17 -4.32
CA GLY A 73 12.78 8.32 -5.10
C GLY A 73 11.75 9.46 -5.17
N PRO A 74 10.53 9.21 -5.63
CA PRO A 74 9.53 10.26 -5.84
C PRO A 74 8.80 10.69 -4.56
N LEU A 75 8.86 9.89 -3.48
CA LEU A 75 7.93 10.00 -2.35
C LEU A 75 7.92 11.37 -1.68
N ALA A 76 9.08 11.92 -1.33
CA ALA A 76 9.15 13.21 -0.65
C ALA A 76 8.59 14.36 -1.51
N ALA A 77 8.89 14.37 -2.80
CA ALA A 77 8.37 15.38 -3.74
C ALA A 77 6.85 15.27 -3.90
N ILE A 78 6.32 14.04 -3.98
CA ILE A 78 4.87 13.78 -4.02
C ILE A 78 4.21 14.32 -2.75
N LEU A 79 4.72 13.99 -1.58
CA LEU A 79 4.15 14.44 -0.31
C LEU A 79 4.07 15.96 -0.22
N LEU A 80 5.15 16.64 -0.57
CA LEU A 80 5.20 18.12 -0.56
C LEU A 80 4.26 18.74 -1.60
N SER A 81 4.11 18.14 -2.78
CA SER A 81 3.21 18.66 -3.80
C SER A 81 1.73 18.44 -3.46
N GLN A 82 1.42 17.45 -2.62
CA GLN A 82 0.06 17.09 -2.24
C GLN A 82 -0.37 17.61 -0.87
N GLN A 83 0.50 18.33 -0.16
CA GLN A 83 0.14 18.91 1.15
C GLN A 83 -1.00 19.95 1.04
N PRO A 84 -1.77 20.20 2.11
CA PRO A 84 -1.75 19.45 3.38
C PRO A 84 -2.47 18.11 3.28
N LEU A 85 -1.90 17.09 3.91
CA LEU A 85 -2.47 15.74 3.98
C LEU A 85 -2.98 15.45 5.40
N ASP A 86 -4.21 14.96 5.49
CA ASP A 86 -4.77 14.51 6.77
C ASP A 86 -4.35 13.09 7.13
N HIS A 87 -4.05 12.25 6.12
CA HIS A 87 -3.65 10.87 6.33
C HIS A 87 -2.92 10.31 5.12
N ILE A 88 -1.96 9.43 5.38
CA ILE A 88 -1.24 8.67 4.36
C ILE A 88 -1.49 7.18 4.60
N ILE A 89 -1.80 6.46 3.54
CA ILE A 89 -1.88 4.99 3.52
C ILE A 89 -0.77 4.48 2.61
N LEU A 90 0.10 3.65 3.15
CA LEU A 90 1.19 3.00 2.43
C LEU A 90 0.90 1.51 2.32
N MET A 91 0.77 0.99 1.10
CA MET A 91 0.65 -0.45 0.83
C MET A 91 1.61 -0.83 -0.30
N LEU A 92 2.77 -1.33 0.05
CA LEU A 92 3.83 -1.81 -0.84
C LEU A 92 4.52 -3.03 -0.24
N GLY A 93 5.21 -3.78 -1.09
CA GLY A 93 5.97 -4.97 -0.73
C GLY A 93 5.68 -6.16 -1.64
N THR A 94 4.53 -6.18 -2.32
CA THR A 94 4.17 -7.27 -3.24
C THR A 94 5.23 -7.46 -4.32
N ASN A 95 5.64 -6.39 -4.99
CA ASN A 95 6.60 -6.50 -6.09
C ASN A 95 8.01 -6.87 -5.65
N ASP A 96 8.36 -6.56 -4.41
CA ASP A 96 9.65 -6.92 -3.81
C ASP A 96 9.84 -8.44 -3.67
N MET A 97 8.75 -9.22 -3.71
CA MET A 97 8.76 -10.69 -3.61
C MET A 97 9.21 -11.39 -4.91
N LYS A 98 9.41 -10.65 -6.00
CA LYS A 98 9.91 -11.22 -7.26
C LYS A 98 11.31 -11.78 -7.07
N VAL A 99 11.55 -12.96 -7.65
CA VAL A 99 12.82 -13.70 -7.54
C VAL A 99 14.05 -12.83 -7.82
N ARG A 100 13.95 -11.95 -8.84
CA ARG A 100 15.07 -11.09 -9.24
C ARG A 100 15.57 -10.12 -8.19
N PHE A 101 14.76 -9.84 -7.16
CA PHE A 101 15.17 -8.95 -6.07
C PHE A 101 15.78 -9.70 -4.89
N GLY A 102 15.56 -11.02 -4.76
CA GLY A 102 16.16 -11.85 -3.71
C GLY A 102 15.84 -11.36 -2.29
N ARG A 103 14.64 -10.81 -2.06
CA ARG A 103 14.27 -10.20 -0.79
C ARG A 103 13.39 -11.13 0.05
N ASP A 104 13.76 -11.29 1.30
CA ASP A 104 12.94 -11.93 2.32
C ASP A 104 12.00 -10.93 3.02
N ALA A 105 11.17 -11.41 3.93
CA ALA A 105 10.23 -10.58 4.69
C ALA A 105 10.94 -9.48 5.52
N ALA A 106 12.14 -9.74 6.02
CA ALA A 106 12.92 -8.77 6.78
C ALA A 106 13.43 -7.63 5.87
N ALA A 107 13.95 -7.96 4.69
CA ALA A 107 14.42 -6.98 3.71
C ALA A 107 13.26 -6.11 3.17
N ILE A 108 12.08 -6.72 2.90
CA ILE A 108 10.87 -5.99 2.49
C ILE A 108 10.41 -5.06 3.61
N THR A 109 10.37 -5.56 4.85
CA THR A 109 10.04 -4.73 6.02
C THR A 109 10.99 -3.54 6.14
N ALA A 110 12.30 -3.73 5.95
CA ALA A 110 13.26 -2.63 5.98
C ALA A 110 12.94 -1.57 4.90
N GLY A 111 12.55 -1.99 3.69
CA GLY A 111 12.12 -1.08 2.63
C GLY A 111 10.85 -0.29 2.99
N VAL A 112 9.84 -0.95 3.55
CA VAL A 112 8.62 -0.27 4.04
C VAL A 112 8.98 0.74 5.14
N MET A 113 9.86 0.38 6.06
CA MET A 113 10.28 1.28 7.14
C MET A 113 11.13 2.45 6.63
N GLN A 114 11.87 2.28 5.53
CA GLN A 114 12.56 3.38 4.86
C GLN A 114 11.55 4.39 4.27
N LEU A 115 10.50 3.92 3.60
CA LEU A 115 9.40 4.77 3.13
C LEU A 115 8.71 5.49 4.30
N ALA A 116 8.43 4.77 5.38
CA ALA A 116 7.83 5.35 6.59
C ALA A 116 8.73 6.43 7.21
N ALA A 117 10.05 6.25 7.19
CA ALA A 117 11.00 7.27 7.65
C ALA A 117 10.95 8.53 6.76
N ILE A 118 10.88 8.38 5.43
CA ILE A 118 10.71 9.51 4.51
C ILE A 118 9.40 10.26 4.82
N ILE A 119 8.29 9.54 5.00
CA ILE A 119 6.99 10.15 5.32
C ILE A 119 7.07 10.93 6.63
N LYS A 120 7.67 10.35 7.67
CA LYS A 120 7.80 11.01 8.98
C LYS A 120 8.77 12.19 8.97
N ALA A 121 9.70 12.24 8.04
CA ALA A 121 10.65 13.35 7.88
C ALA A 121 10.11 14.46 6.97
N THR A 122 9.01 14.23 6.25
CA THR A 122 8.45 15.17 5.28
C THR A 122 7.26 15.93 5.91
N PRO A 123 7.32 17.26 6.07
CA PRO A 123 6.27 18.05 6.70
C PRO A 123 5.08 18.28 5.77
N ALA A 124 4.36 17.23 5.43
CA ALA A 124 3.24 17.26 4.49
C ALA A 124 1.84 17.27 5.17
N GLY A 125 1.79 17.34 6.49
CA GLY A 125 0.55 17.48 7.26
C GLY A 125 0.03 18.91 7.31
N HIS A 126 -0.77 19.21 8.32
CA HIS A 126 -1.29 20.56 8.50
C HIS A 126 -0.22 21.56 8.93
N GLY A 127 -0.35 22.83 8.48
CA GLY A 127 0.55 23.92 8.83
C GLY A 127 1.15 24.66 7.63
N GLY A 128 0.96 24.19 6.41
CA GLY A 128 1.49 24.78 5.18
C GLY A 128 3.02 24.63 5.05
N TRP A 129 3.63 25.41 4.17
CA TRP A 129 5.08 25.31 3.88
C TRP A 129 6.00 25.60 5.07
N ASP A 130 5.53 26.40 6.00
CA ASP A 130 6.30 26.80 7.18
C ASP A 130 6.03 25.93 8.41
N GLY A 131 5.08 25.05 8.28
CA GLY A 131 4.74 24.24 9.38
C GLY A 131 5.13 22.83 9.13
N THR A 132 5.10 21.90 9.62
CA THR A 132 5.79 21.34 10.40
C THR A 132 5.46 19.99 10.91
N GLU A 133 4.28 19.47 10.81
CA GLU A 133 3.99 18.12 11.23
C GLU A 133 3.89 17.18 10.04
N PRO A 134 4.48 15.98 10.09
CA PRO A 134 4.21 14.95 9.10
C PRO A 134 2.75 14.48 9.20
N ALA A 135 2.16 14.08 8.08
CA ALA A 135 0.83 13.51 8.08
C ALA A 135 0.81 12.14 8.80
N PRO A 136 -0.26 11.81 9.54
CA PRO A 136 -0.43 10.49 10.13
C PRO A 136 -0.35 9.37 9.10
N LEU A 137 0.35 8.27 9.44
CA LEU A 137 0.61 7.14 8.57
C LEU A 137 -0.09 5.87 9.06
N THR A 138 -0.70 5.15 8.12
CA THR A 138 -1.08 3.74 8.27
C THR A 138 -0.36 2.92 7.20
N VAL A 139 0.36 1.89 7.63
CA VAL A 139 0.93 0.86 6.76
C VAL A 139 -0.06 -0.29 6.66
N ILE A 140 -0.38 -0.69 5.44
CA ILE A 140 -1.11 -1.92 5.16
C ILE A 140 -0.09 -2.94 4.65
N CYS A 141 0.03 -4.08 5.34
CA CYS A 141 0.73 -5.23 4.81
C CYS A 141 -0.04 -5.77 3.61
N PRO A 142 0.55 -5.91 2.42
CA PRO A 142 -0.16 -6.50 1.30
C PRO A 142 -0.58 -7.93 1.65
N PRO A 143 -1.75 -8.41 1.17
CA PRO A 143 -2.16 -9.78 1.34
C PRO A 143 -1.18 -10.78 0.73
N GLU A 144 -1.20 -12.01 1.22
CA GLU A 144 -0.38 -13.09 0.69
C GLU A 144 -0.68 -13.37 -0.79
N LEU A 145 0.34 -13.84 -1.49
CA LEU A 145 0.17 -14.33 -2.85
C LEU A 145 -0.67 -15.61 -2.84
N GLY A 146 -1.54 -15.77 -3.83
CA GLY A 146 -2.37 -16.96 -3.96
C GLY A 146 -1.56 -18.22 -4.23
N ALA A 147 -2.15 -19.39 -3.90
CA ALA A 147 -1.49 -20.69 -4.04
C ALA A 147 -0.99 -20.99 -5.47
N ARG A 148 -1.60 -20.35 -6.50
CA ARG A 148 -1.14 -20.51 -7.88
C ARG A 148 0.28 -19.98 -8.13
N ALA A 149 0.81 -19.10 -7.26
CA ALA A 149 2.20 -18.66 -7.35
C ALA A 149 3.21 -19.82 -7.20
N ASP A 150 2.81 -20.90 -6.52
CA ASP A 150 3.62 -22.11 -6.33
C ASP A 150 3.43 -23.15 -7.46
N ASP A 151 2.50 -22.92 -8.40
CA ASP A 151 2.22 -23.83 -9.52
C ASP A 151 3.25 -23.63 -10.65
N PRO A 152 4.13 -24.61 -10.93
CA PRO A 152 5.13 -24.50 -11.98
C PRO A 152 4.53 -24.40 -13.39
N THR A 153 3.24 -24.66 -13.57
CA THR A 153 2.54 -24.46 -14.84
C THR A 153 2.04 -23.05 -15.05
N TRP A 154 2.06 -22.22 -14.01
CA TRP A 154 1.71 -20.81 -14.16
C TRP A 154 2.79 -20.07 -14.94
N ILE A 155 2.39 -19.34 -16.00
CA ILE A 155 3.32 -18.71 -16.95
C ILE A 155 4.35 -17.75 -16.31
N ARG A 156 4.04 -17.20 -15.12
CA ARG A 156 4.94 -16.30 -14.39
C ARG A 156 5.56 -16.94 -13.14
N HIS A 157 5.47 -18.27 -13.00
CA HIS A 157 6.00 -18.97 -11.82
C HIS A 157 7.46 -18.63 -11.55
N ASP A 158 8.32 -18.62 -12.58
CA ASP A 158 9.76 -18.35 -12.39
C ASP A 158 10.07 -16.92 -11.90
N GLU A 159 9.17 -15.97 -12.17
CA GLU A 159 9.28 -14.60 -11.67
C GLU A 159 8.92 -14.50 -10.17
N TRP A 160 8.03 -15.38 -9.68
CA TRP A 160 7.40 -15.27 -8.36
C TRP A 160 7.70 -16.45 -7.43
N ARG A 161 8.48 -17.42 -7.88
CA ARG A 161 8.80 -18.63 -7.10
C ARG A 161 9.36 -18.29 -5.72
N GLY A 162 8.76 -18.85 -4.65
CA GLY A 162 9.09 -18.55 -3.26
C GLY A 162 8.49 -17.24 -2.72
N GLY A 163 7.93 -16.40 -3.59
CA GLY A 163 7.30 -15.14 -3.17
C GLY A 163 6.11 -15.33 -2.25
N ARG A 164 5.36 -16.44 -2.44
CA ARG A 164 4.22 -16.75 -1.57
C ARG A 164 4.67 -17.03 -0.12
N GLU A 165 5.72 -17.81 0.08
CA GLU A 165 6.29 -18.06 1.41
C GLU A 165 6.71 -16.74 2.08
N VAL A 166 7.43 -15.87 1.36
CA VAL A 166 7.80 -14.53 1.84
C VAL A 166 6.56 -13.70 2.21
N SER A 167 5.49 -13.77 1.39
CA SER A 167 4.25 -13.03 1.66
C SER A 167 3.54 -13.49 2.93
N GLN A 168 3.61 -14.79 3.23
CA GLN A 168 3.03 -15.37 4.46
C GLN A 168 3.81 -14.97 5.72
N GLU A 169 5.13 -14.80 5.60
CA GLU A 169 5.99 -14.37 6.71
C GLU A 169 5.89 -12.86 6.99
N LEU A 170 5.60 -12.05 5.97
CA LEU A 170 5.70 -10.60 6.02
C LEU A 170 4.89 -9.95 7.16
N PRO A 171 3.63 -10.33 7.46
CA PRO A 171 2.87 -9.71 8.54
C PRO A 171 3.51 -9.88 9.91
N ALA A 172 4.13 -11.03 10.16
CA ALA A 172 4.78 -11.34 11.44
C ALA A 172 6.05 -10.50 11.67
N VAL A 173 6.68 -9.97 10.62
CA VAL A 173 7.87 -9.12 10.71
C VAL A 173 7.48 -7.63 10.65
N LEU A 174 6.60 -7.26 9.73
CA LEU A 174 6.21 -5.87 9.48
C LEU A 174 5.35 -5.28 10.62
N GLY A 175 4.41 -6.06 11.17
CA GLY A 175 3.53 -5.60 12.25
C GLY A 175 4.29 -5.14 13.49
N PRO A 176 5.20 -5.93 14.06
CA PRO A 176 6.06 -5.52 15.18
C PRO A 176 6.95 -4.32 14.85
N ALA A 177 7.48 -4.21 13.61
CA ALA A 177 8.28 -3.06 13.18
C ALA A 177 7.45 -1.76 13.19
N CYS A 178 6.22 -1.81 12.65
CA CYS A 178 5.29 -0.68 12.70
C CYS A 178 4.93 -0.29 14.14
N ALA A 179 4.62 -1.27 14.99
CA ALA A 179 4.30 -1.04 16.40
C ALA A 179 5.46 -0.35 17.14
N LYS A 180 6.69 -0.82 16.95
CA LYS A 180 7.91 -0.20 17.53
C LYS A 180 8.11 1.24 17.07
N ALA A 181 7.73 1.57 15.84
CA ALA A 181 7.85 2.90 15.25
C ALA A 181 6.65 3.82 15.59
N GLY A 182 5.62 3.32 16.28
CA GLY A 182 4.38 4.07 16.57
C GLY A 182 3.53 4.33 15.32
N ILE A 183 3.61 3.46 14.31
CA ILE A 183 2.91 3.57 13.03
C ILE A 183 1.65 2.70 13.06
N GLY A 184 0.55 3.19 12.51
CA GLY A 184 -0.64 2.41 12.33
C GLY A 184 -0.42 1.21 11.40
N PHE A 185 -0.83 0.02 11.81
CA PHE A 185 -0.68 -1.20 11.03
C PHE A 185 -2.03 -1.87 10.77
N VAL A 186 -2.16 -2.43 9.57
CA VAL A 186 -3.28 -3.29 9.15
C VAL A 186 -2.68 -4.49 8.41
N ASP A 187 -3.06 -5.69 8.81
CA ASP A 187 -2.77 -6.89 8.03
C ASP A 187 -3.82 -7.01 6.92
N GLY A 188 -3.39 -6.91 5.67
CA GLY A 188 -4.28 -7.00 4.51
C GLY A 188 -4.93 -8.38 4.36
N ASN A 189 -4.32 -9.43 4.90
CA ASN A 189 -4.86 -10.79 4.89
C ASN A 189 -6.20 -10.92 5.63
N GLU A 190 -6.48 -10.02 6.58
CA GLU A 190 -7.77 -10.01 7.27
C GLU A 190 -8.94 -9.66 6.34
N TYR A 191 -8.67 -9.04 5.17
CA TYR A 191 -9.71 -8.40 4.35
C TYR A 191 -9.63 -8.73 2.86
N ALA A 192 -8.52 -9.27 2.37
CA ALA A 192 -8.36 -9.60 0.97
C ALA A 192 -7.56 -10.89 0.78
N SER A 193 -7.86 -11.56 -0.31
CA SER A 193 -7.06 -12.65 -0.86
C SER A 193 -6.94 -12.46 -2.37
N SER A 194 -5.83 -12.91 -2.96
CA SER A 194 -5.68 -12.94 -4.41
C SER A 194 -6.61 -13.96 -5.04
N SER A 195 -6.87 -13.82 -6.33
CA SER A 195 -7.76 -14.72 -7.05
C SER A 195 -7.11 -16.07 -7.37
N GLY A 196 -7.95 -17.04 -7.76
CA GLY A 196 -7.45 -18.32 -8.28
C GLY A 196 -6.87 -18.21 -9.70
N LEU A 197 -7.14 -17.11 -10.42
CA LEU A 197 -6.66 -16.90 -11.80
C LEU A 197 -5.30 -16.20 -11.82
N ASP A 198 -5.17 -15.14 -11.06
CA ASP A 198 -3.91 -14.39 -10.87
C ASP A 198 -3.56 -14.42 -9.37
N PRO A 199 -2.45 -15.04 -8.97
CA PRO A 199 -2.10 -15.15 -7.55
C PRO A 199 -1.64 -13.81 -6.93
N ILE A 200 -1.58 -12.73 -7.70
CA ILE A 200 -1.06 -11.44 -7.27
C ILE A 200 -2.19 -10.41 -7.15
N HIS A 201 -3.07 -10.37 -8.16
CA HIS A 201 -4.10 -9.35 -8.26
C HIS A 201 -5.46 -9.84 -7.75
N TRP A 202 -6.36 -8.88 -7.59
CA TRP A 202 -7.65 -9.09 -6.93
C TRP A 202 -8.81 -9.04 -7.90
N THR A 203 -9.90 -9.71 -7.53
CA THR A 203 -11.18 -9.56 -8.20
C THR A 203 -11.80 -8.20 -7.89
N ALA A 204 -12.77 -7.78 -8.71
CA ALA A 204 -13.59 -6.60 -8.43
C ALA A 204 -14.25 -6.67 -7.03
N ALA A 205 -14.81 -7.85 -6.69
CA ALA A 205 -15.43 -8.05 -5.38
C ALA A 205 -14.46 -7.92 -4.21
N THR A 206 -13.21 -8.39 -4.38
CA THR A 206 -12.17 -8.23 -3.36
C THR A 206 -11.81 -6.75 -3.17
N HIS A 207 -11.66 -5.98 -4.24
CA HIS A 207 -11.43 -4.53 -4.16
C HIS A 207 -12.54 -3.82 -3.38
N GLU A 208 -13.80 -4.15 -3.65
CA GLU A 208 -14.96 -3.54 -2.98
C GLU A 208 -15.00 -3.89 -1.48
N ALA A 209 -14.85 -5.17 -1.14
CA ALA A 209 -14.83 -5.63 0.24
C ALA A 209 -13.66 -5.02 1.04
N PHE A 210 -12.47 -5.02 0.46
CA PHE A 210 -11.27 -4.46 1.09
C PHE A 210 -11.43 -2.95 1.34
N GLY A 211 -11.89 -2.19 0.35
CA GLY A 211 -12.10 -0.75 0.49
C GLY A 211 -13.09 -0.40 1.61
N ALA A 212 -14.20 -1.14 1.69
CA ALA A 212 -15.17 -0.97 2.77
C ALA A 212 -14.58 -1.29 4.16
N ALA A 213 -13.79 -2.36 4.27
CA ALA A 213 -13.12 -2.74 5.51
C ALA A 213 -12.10 -1.70 5.97
N ILE A 214 -11.27 -1.19 5.05
CA ILE A 214 -10.29 -0.14 5.35
C ILE A 214 -11.00 1.16 5.79
N ALA A 215 -12.12 1.52 5.16
CA ALA A 215 -12.91 2.67 5.58
C ALA A 215 -13.40 2.53 7.04
N ALA A 216 -13.95 1.38 7.40
CA ALA A 216 -14.40 1.11 8.77
C ALA A 216 -13.27 1.19 9.80
N ARG A 217 -12.08 0.68 9.44
CA ARG A 217 -10.88 0.71 10.29
C ARG A 217 -10.38 2.15 10.52
N LEU A 218 -10.33 2.97 9.46
CA LEU A 218 -9.95 4.37 9.56
C LEU A 218 -10.96 5.19 10.36
N ALA A 219 -12.27 5.03 10.10
CA ALA A 219 -13.31 5.73 10.83
C ALA A 219 -13.24 5.50 12.35
N SER A 220 -12.91 4.28 12.78
CA SER A 220 -12.73 3.97 14.21
C SER A 220 -11.55 4.70 14.85
N ARG A 221 -10.43 4.83 14.10
CA ARG A 221 -9.24 5.55 14.56
C ARG A 221 -9.46 7.06 14.63
N LEU A 222 -10.14 7.65 13.65
CA LEU A 222 -10.46 9.07 13.63
C LEU A 222 -11.35 9.46 14.82
N LYS A 223 -12.35 8.65 15.15
CA LYS A 223 -13.20 8.86 16.34
C LYS A 223 -12.40 8.77 17.65
N SER A 224 -11.41 7.90 17.73
CA SER A 224 -10.58 7.75 18.93
C SER A 224 -9.56 8.88 19.09
N ALA A 225 -9.10 9.48 17.99
CA ALA A 225 -8.20 10.64 18.01
C ALA A 225 -8.94 11.93 18.45
N SER A 226 -10.15 12.17 17.95
CA SER A 226 -10.96 13.32 18.33
C SER A 226 -11.32 13.32 19.81
N ARG A 227 -11.55 12.15 20.42
CA ARG A 227 -11.85 12.05 21.87
C ARG A 227 -10.64 12.31 22.76
N ARG A 228 -9.41 12.18 22.27
CA ARG A 228 -8.17 12.44 23.01
C ARG A 228 -7.73 13.90 22.93
N GLY A 229 -8.18 14.64 21.92
CA GLY A 229 -7.89 16.07 21.77
C GLY A 229 -8.83 17.01 22.55
N THR A 230 -9.88 16.46 23.18
CA THR A 230 -10.88 17.19 23.97
C THR A 230 -10.79 16.92 25.47
N ALA A 231 -9.79 16.21 25.94
CA ALA A 231 -9.46 15.96 27.34
C ALA A 231 -8.14 16.65 27.72
#